data_5569e81b9f8b4d6b506a81d014885675
#
_entry.id   5569e81b9f8b4d6b506a81d014885675
#
_cell.length_a   1.000
_cell.length_b   1.000
_cell.length_c   1.000
_cell.angle_alpha   90.00
_cell.angle_beta   90.00
_cell.angle_gamma   90.00
#
_symmetry.space_group_name_H-M   'P 1'
#
loop_
_entity.id
_entity.type
_entity.pdbx_description
1 polymer ?
#
loop_
_entity_poly.entity_id
_entity_poly.type
_entity_poly.pdbx_seq_one_letter_code
_entity_poly.pdbx_strand_id
1 'polypeptide(L)'
;MQRIRVIDSHTGGEPTRLVLDGFPDLGQGSMAERRTRLAGEHDAFRRACMREPRGNEVLVGALLCEPVSPAASAGVVFFNEVGYLGMCGHGTIGLVVSLAHIGRIGPGDHLIETPVGDVTATLHDDGSVSVRNVPAYRYRQGVQVEIPDHGPVTGDIAWGGNWFFLCADHGQRVAADNLDGLLTFSLALRGALEAAGITGEQGGHIDHIELFADDPDGADSRSYVLCPGRAYDRSPCGTGTSAKLACLAADGDLEPGAVWQQASVIGSRFEAHYQPGDEGRILPVIRGRAHVMAEATLLLAADDPFAWGIPG
;
A
#
# COMPACT_ATOMS: atom_id res chain seq x y z
N MET A 1 29.72 11.42 -7.59
CA MET A 1 29.01 10.25 -7.02
C MET A 1 27.93 10.78 -6.12
N GLN A 2 26.67 10.58 -6.50
CA GLN A 2 25.52 10.93 -5.66
C GLN A 2 25.27 9.83 -4.62
N ARG A 3 24.75 10.20 -3.46
CA ARG A 3 24.49 9.30 -2.35
C ARG A 3 23.04 9.48 -1.92
N ILE A 4 22.34 8.35 -1.68
CA ILE A 4 20.97 8.33 -1.17
C ILE A 4 20.98 7.43 0.07
N ARG A 5 20.65 7.99 1.22
CA ARG A 5 20.57 7.21 2.48
C ARG A 5 19.19 6.61 2.63
N VAL A 6 19.16 5.34 2.98
CA VAL A 6 17.91 4.59 3.11
C VAL A 6 17.92 3.70 4.35
N ILE A 7 16.70 3.41 4.84
CA ILE A 7 16.44 2.33 5.80
C ILE A 7 15.48 1.37 5.13
N ASP A 8 15.84 0.11 5.08
CA ASP A 8 14.98 -0.96 4.58
C ASP A 8 14.33 -1.69 5.77
N SER A 9 13.02 -1.90 5.67
CA SER A 9 12.20 -2.63 6.63
C SER A 9 11.24 -3.56 5.89
N HIS A 10 10.57 -4.46 6.60
CA HIS A 10 9.40 -5.16 6.09
C HIS A 10 8.25 -5.11 7.08
N THR A 11 7.02 -5.07 6.58
CA THR A 11 5.79 -5.15 7.35
C THR A 11 5.02 -6.39 6.89
N GLY A 12 4.91 -7.38 7.77
CA GLY A 12 4.24 -8.63 7.38
C GLY A 12 4.87 -9.33 6.16
N GLY A 13 6.16 -9.13 5.91
CA GLY A 13 6.88 -9.67 4.75
C GLY A 13 6.99 -8.71 3.56
N GLU A 14 6.17 -7.67 3.47
CA GLU A 14 6.23 -6.68 2.38
C GLU A 14 7.31 -5.64 2.64
N PRO A 15 8.33 -5.49 1.75
CA PRO A 15 9.47 -4.63 2.01
C PRO A 15 9.16 -3.16 1.73
N THR A 16 9.73 -2.29 2.58
CA THR A 16 9.66 -0.83 2.44
C THR A 16 11.07 -0.25 2.51
N ARG A 17 11.41 0.64 1.59
CA ARG A 17 12.63 1.45 1.60
C ARG A 17 12.30 2.89 1.96
N LEU A 18 12.64 3.30 3.17
CA LEU A 18 12.55 4.69 3.59
C LEU A 18 13.76 5.45 3.09
N VAL A 19 13.54 6.43 2.21
CA VAL A 19 14.58 7.37 1.75
C VAL A 19 14.64 8.52 2.75
N LEU A 20 15.80 8.65 3.42
CA LEU A 20 16.05 9.66 4.44
C LEU A 20 16.57 10.98 3.86
N ASP A 21 17.48 10.88 2.90
CA ASP A 21 18.09 12.01 2.21
C ASP A 21 18.70 11.61 0.86
N GLY A 22 19.19 12.59 0.11
CA GLY A 22 19.82 12.40 -1.19
C GLY A 22 18.89 12.62 -2.37
N PHE A 23 17.60 12.86 -2.15
CA PHE A 23 16.67 13.34 -3.17
C PHE A 23 16.75 14.87 -3.27
N PRO A 24 16.31 15.46 -4.39
CA PRO A 24 16.23 16.92 -4.53
C PRO A 24 15.20 17.51 -3.55
N ASP A 25 15.38 18.76 -3.21
CA ASP A 25 14.37 19.52 -2.46
C ASP A 25 13.13 19.68 -3.34
N LEU A 26 12.01 19.19 -2.84
CA LEU A 26 10.71 19.29 -3.50
C LEU A 26 9.98 20.62 -3.17
N GLY A 27 10.60 21.51 -2.42
CA GLY A 27 10.05 22.82 -2.05
C GLY A 27 8.86 22.73 -1.09
N GLN A 28 8.13 23.84 -1.00
CA GLN A 28 6.95 23.96 -0.15
C GLN A 28 5.70 23.38 -0.80
N GLY A 29 4.65 23.18 0.00
CA GLY A 29 3.33 22.69 -0.43
C GLY A 29 2.97 21.32 0.15
N SER A 30 1.76 20.88 -0.14
CA SER A 30 1.21 19.61 0.31
C SER A 30 2.01 18.40 -0.22
N MET A 31 1.83 17.24 0.40
CA MET A 31 2.45 16.01 -0.10
C MET A 31 1.97 15.65 -1.52
N ALA A 32 0.74 16.01 -1.89
CA ALA A 32 0.23 15.84 -3.26
C ALA A 32 1.01 16.69 -4.28
N GLU A 33 1.29 17.95 -3.96
CA GLU A 33 2.09 18.83 -4.81
C GLU A 33 3.55 18.39 -4.90
N ARG A 34 4.14 17.93 -3.79
CA ARG A 34 5.49 17.37 -3.77
C ARG A 34 5.59 16.08 -4.57
N ARG A 35 4.58 15.19 -4.48
CA ARG A 35 4.48 14.01 -5.35
C ARG A 35 4.45 14.40 -6.83
N THR A 36 3.68 15.42 -7.18
CA THR A 36 3.58 15.89 -8.57
C THR A 36 4.92 16.42 -9.09
N ARG A 37 5.64 17.20 -8.28
CA ARG A 37 7.00 17.69 -8.64
C ARG A 37 8.00 16.55 -8.75
N LEU A 38 8.01 15.61 -7.80
CA LEU A 38 8.88 14.44 -7.87
C LEU A 38 8.63 13.64 -9.15
N ALA A 39 7.36 13.41 -9.50
CA ALA A 39 6.97 12.68 -10.69
C ALA A 39 7.34 13.42 -11.99
N GLY A 40 7.10 14.74 -12.05
CA GLY A 40 7.30 15.52 -13.26
C GLY A 40 8.74 15.93 -13.51
N GLU A 41 9.51 16.18 -12.46
CA GLU A 41 10.83 16.81 -12.59
C GLU A 41 11.97 15.89 -12.11
N HIS A 42 11.71 14.94 -11.24
CA HIS A 42 12.74 14.17 -10.53
C HIS A 42 12.51 12.66 -10.49
N ASP A 43 11.67 12.10 -11.37
CA ASP A 43 11.32 10.68 -11.38
C ASP A 43 12.53 9.74 -11.49
N ALA A 44 13.64 10.22 -12.03
CA ALA A 44 14.89 9.46 -12.09
C ALA A 44 15.36 8.98 -10.72
N PHE A 45 15.11 9.75 -9.65
CA PHE A 45 15.49 9.35 -8.29
C PHE A 45 14.66 8.17 -7.78
N ARG A 46 13.36 8.16 -8.07
CA ARG A 46 12.50 7.00 -7.80
C ARG A 46 13.05 5.77 -8.52
N ARG A 47 13.29 5.85 -9.82
CA ARG A 47 13.83 4.73 -10.61
C ARG A 47 15.17 4.24 -10.08
N ALA A 48 16.08 5.14 -9.70
CA ALA A 48 17.37 4.77 -9.13
C ALA A 48 17.27 3.95 -7.85
N CYS A 49 16.23 4.17 -7.04
CA CYS A 49 16.02 3.44 -5.78
C CYS A 49 15.17 2.19 -5.93
N MET A 50 14.22 2.18 -6.90
CA MET A 50 13.19 1.13 -6.98
C MET A 50 13.46 0.11 -8.08
N ARG A 51 14.22 0.46 -9.12
CA ARG A 51 14.57 -0.46 -10.21
C ARG A 51 15.90 -1.15 -9.97
N GLU A 52 16.10 -2.27 -10.60
CA GLU A 52 17.42 -2.91 -10.63
C GLU A 52 18.49 -1.95 -11.17
N PRO A 53 19.72 -2.04 -10.68
CA PRO A 53 20.28 -3.04 -9.77
C PRO A 53 20.13 -2.71 -8.29
N ARG A 54 19.54 -1.59 -7.87
CA ARG A 54 19.45 -1.15 -6.47
C ARG A 54 18.09 -1.38 -5.81
N GLY A 55 17.09 -1.71 -6.59
CA GLY A 55 15.75 -2.09 -6.16
C GLY A 55 15.25 -3.34 -6.89
N ASN A 56 13.96 -3.59 -6.79
CA ASN A 56 13.25 -4.66 -7.48
C ASN A 56 11.75 -4.33 -7.54
N GLU A 57 10.99 -5.15 -8.26
CA GLU A 57 9.55 -4.97 -8.48
C GLU A 57 8.66 -5.06 -7.22
N VAL A 58 9.19 -5.65 -6.14
CA VAL A 58 8.45 -5.86 -4.89
C VAL A 58 8.54 -4.66 -3.96
N LEU A 59 9.66 -3.97 -4.00
CA LEU A 59 10.02 -2.94 -3.03
C LEU A 59 9.10 -1.72 -3.15
N VAL A 60 8.54 -1.27 -2.02
CA VAL A 60 7.83 0.00 -1.93
C VAL A 60 8.74 1.06 -1.31
N GLY A 61 8.90 2.17 -2.01
CA GLY A 61 9.65 3.33 -1.56
C GLY A 61 8.78 4.30 -0.77
N ALA A 62 9.37 4.93 0.24
CA ALA A 62 8.79 6.00 1.04
C ALA A 62 9.81 7.15 1.12
N LEU A 63 9.55 8.27 0.47
CA LEU A 63 10.38 9.46 0.61
C LEU A 63 9.95 10.22 1.86
N LEU A 64 10.85 10.32 2.83
CA LEU A 64 10.64 11.15 4.01
C LEU A 64 10.71 12.64 3.61
N CYS A 65 9.66 13.36 3.93
CA CYS A 65 9.54 14.79 3.70
C CYS A 65 9.37 15.54 5.04
N GLU A 66 9.87 16.78 5.09
CA GLU A 66 9.50 17.67 6.18
C GLU A 66 7.99 17.94 6.13
N PRO A 67 7.27 17.84 7.26
CA PRO A 67 5.83 18.06 7.27
C PRO A 67 5.48 19.52 7.00
N VAL A 68 4.28 19.77 6.51
CA VAL A 68 3.72 21.12 6.33
C VAL A 68 3.15 21.61 7.67
N SER A 69 2.41 20.75 8.34
CA SER A 69 1.86 21.04 9.66
C SER A 69 2.92 20.85 10.76
N PRO A 70 3.09 21.83 11.67
CA PRO A 70 3.96 21.64 12.83
C PRO A 70 3.47 20.56 13.82
N ALA A 71 2.22 20.12 13.68
CA ALA A 71 1.65 19.02 14.46
C ALA A 71 2.00 17.64 13.88
N ALA A 72 2.44 17.56 12.63
CA ALA A 72 2.79 16.31 12.00
C ALA A 72 4.23 15.89 12.34
N SER A 73 4.43 14.60 12.56
CA SER A 73 5.74 14.01 12.84
C SER A 73 6.56 13.80 11.56
N ALA A 74 5.90 13.64 10.41
CA ALA A 74 6.54 13.49 9.12
C ALA A 74 5.53 13.69 7.98
N GLY A 75 6.04 14.09 6.80
CA GLY A 75 5.39 13.93 5.52
C GLY A 75 5.98 12.74 4.77
N VAL A 76 5.22 12.09 3.90
CA VAL A 76 5.70 10.96 3.11
C VAL A 76 5.09 10.95 1.71
N VAL A 77 5.91 10.58 0.71
CA VAL A 77 5.46 10.26 -0.65
C VAL A 77 5.82 8.81 -0.93
N PHE A 78 4.80 7.98 -1.16
CA PHE A 78 4.98 6.57 -1.50
C PHE A 78 5.09 6.35 -3.01
N PHE A 79 5.93 5.40 -3.41
CA PHE A 79 6.13 5.01 -4.80
C PHE A 79 6.64 3.56 -4.89
N ASN A 80 6.59 2.99 -6.09
CA ASN A 80 7.22 1.72 -6.40
C ASN A 80 7.99 1.81 -7.72
N GLU A 81 8.34 0.68 -8.33
CA GLU A 81 9.09 0.67 -9.58
C GLU A 81 8.32 1.26 -10.77
N VAL A 82 6.98 1.18 -10.76
CA VAL A 82 6.14 1.66 -11.88
C VAL A 82 5.63 3.09 -11.70
N GLY A 83 5.47 3.57 -10.45
CA GLY A 83 4.89 4.90 -10.23
C GLY A 83 4.71 5.29 -8.77
N TYR A 84 3.69 6.12 -8.53
CA TYR A 84 3.41 6.74 -7.24
C TYR A 84 2.10 6.23 -6.68
N LEU A 85 2.09 5.95 -5.38
CA LEU A 85 0.92 5.49 -4.63
C LEU A 85 0.25 6.66 -3.92
N GLY A 86 -1.05 6.58 -3.70
CA GLY A 86 -1.81 7.54 -2.91
C GLY A 86 -1.49 7.39 -1.42
N MET A 87 -1.67 6.19 -0.92
CA MET A 87 -1.38 5.77 0.46
C MET A 87 -0.81 4.35 0.44
N CYS A 88 -0.05 4.01 1.47
CA CYS A 88 0.51 2.68 1.65
C CYS A 88 0.47 2.29 3.12
N GLY A 89 -0.39 1.32 3.49
CA GLY A 89 -0.58 0.89 4.89
C GLY A 89 0.67 0.25 5.48
N HIS A 90 1.22 -0.78 4.81
CA HIS A 90 2.45 -1.43 5.27
C HIS A 90 3.64 -0.47 5.27
N GLY A 91 3.73 0.42 4.26
CA GLY A 91 4.76 1.43 4.18
C GLY A 91 4.69 2.44 5.32
N THR A 92 3.48 2.83 5.77
CA THR A 92 3.31 3.70 6.94
C THR A 92 3.76 3.02 8.23
N ILE A 93 3.42 1.73 8.42
CA ILE A 93 3.91 0.94 9.56
C ILE A 93 5.45 0.86 9.53
N GLY A 94 6.04 0.56 8.35
CA GLY A 94 7.49 0.54 8.15
C GLY A 94 8.17 1.90 8.39
N LEU A 95 7.54 3.00 7.94
CA LEU A 95 7.99 4.37 8.19
C LEU A 95 8.08 4.66 9.69
N VAL A 96 7.01 4.39 10.45
CA VAL A 96 6.94 4.66 11.90
C VAL A 96 8.02 3.87 12.64
N VAL A 97 8.17 2.58 12.37
CA VAL A 97 9.20 1.75 12.99
C VAL A 97 10.60 2.23 12.61
N SER A 98 10.82 2.66 11.37
CA SER A 98 12.10 3.21 10.91
C SER A 98 12.42 4.56 11.57
N LEU A 99 11.42 5.45 11.75
CA LEU A 99 11.60 6.72 12.46
C LEU A 99 11.91 6.50 13.95
N ALA A 100 11.27 5.51 14.58
CA ALA A 100 11.57 5.12 15.96
C ALA A 100 12.98 4.54 16.09
N HIS A 101 13.39 3.70 15.13
CA HIS A 101 14.73 3.11 15.09
C HIS A 101 15.84 4.17 15.09
N ILE A 102 15.66 5.27 14.35
CA ILE A 102 16.62 6.38 14.32
C ILE A 102 16.38 7.43 15.42
N GLY A 103 15.49 7.17 16.37
CA GLY A 103 15.21 8.03 17.52
C GLY A 103 14.48 9.34 17.20
N ARG A 104 13.81 9.45 16.03
CA ARG A 104 13.03 10.67 15.68
C ARG A 104 11.66 10.71 16.37
N ILE A 105 11.09 9.55 16.69
CA ILE A 105 9.82 9.42 17.41
C ILE A 105 9.92 8.33 18.48
N GLY A 106 9.03 8.38 19.46
CA GLY A 106 8.83 7.35 20.50
C GLY A 106 7.43 6.78 20.46
N PRO A 107 7.06 5.90 21.43
CA PRO A 107 5.69 5.41 21.57
C PRO A 107 4.68 6.56 21.68
N GLY A 108 3.49 6.38 21.08
CA GLY A 108 2.41 7.35 21.07
C GLY A 108 1.84 7.59 19.67
N ASP A 109 1.00 8.61 19.55
CA ASP A 109 0.33 8.98 18.31
C ASP A 109 1.18 9.94 17.48
N HIS A 110 1.27 9.67 16.19
CA HIS A 110 2.03 10.45 15.21
C HIS A 110 1.14 10.77 14.01
N LEU A 111 0.99 12.06 13.71
CA LEU A 111 0.35 12.50 12.48
C LEU A 111 1.34 12.38 11.33
N ILE A 112 0.95 11.69 10.26
CA ILE A 112 1.73 11.50 9.03
C ILE A 112 0.95 12.10 7.87
N GLU A 113 1.53 13.09 7.20
CA GLU A 113 0.95 13.69 6.01
C GLU A 113 1.22 12.80 4.78
N THR A 114 0.16 12.49 4.00
CA THR A 114 0.26 11.72 2.75
C THR A 114 -0.34 12.49 1.58
N PRO A 115 -0.10 12.08 0.32
CA PRO A 115 -0.70 12.73 -0.84
C PRO A 115 -2.23 12.68 -0.91
N VAL A 116 -2.88 11.77 -0.20
CA VAL A 116 -4.36 11.60 -0.20
C VAL A 116 -5.02 12.02 1.12
N GLY A 117 -4.24 12.55 2.05
CA GLY A 117 -4.72 13.03 3.35
C GLY A 117 -3.83 12.60 4.49
N ASP A 118 -4.13 13.13 5.66
CA ASP A 118 -3.38 12.85 6.87
C ASP A 118 -3.85 11.54 7.50
N VAL A 119 -2.90 10.76 8.01
CA VAL A 119 -3.17 9.54 8.76
C VAL A 119 -2.53 9.63 10.14
N THR A 120 -3.20 9.07 11.15
CA THR A 120 -2.62 8.93 12.49
C THR A 120 -2.05 7.52 12.62
N ALA A 121 -0.77 7.44 12.95
CA ALA A 121 -0.11 6.18 13.27
C ALA A 121 0.26 6.15 14.76
N THR A 122 -0.16 5.12 15.48
CA THR A 122 0.16 4.91 16.89
C THR A 122 1.26 3.87 17.01
N LEU A 123 2.44 4.25 17.49
CA LEU A 123 3.48 3.32 17.89
C LEU A 123 3.17 2.82 19.31
N HIS A 124 2.92 1.53 19.47
CA HIS A 124 2.66 0.91 20.76
C HIS A 124 3.94 0.50 21.48
N ASP A 125 3.89 0.37 22.82
CA ASP A 125 5.04 -0.07 23.64
C ASP A 125 5.55 -1.47 23.26
N ASP A 126 4.70 -2.32 22.68
CA ASP A 126 5.09 -3.65 22.18
C ASP A 126 5.74 -3.62 20.80
N GLY A 127 5.96 -2.44 20.22
CA GLY A 127 6.56 -2.23 18.91
C GLY A 127 5.60 -2.46 17.72
N SER A 128 4.34 -2.80 17.96
CA SER A 128 3.33 -2.80 16.90
C SER A 128 2.90 -1.38 16.54
N VAL A 129 2.34 -1.21 15.36
CA VAL A 129 1.84 0.09 14.89
C VAL A 129 0.40 -0.06 14.42
N SER A 130 -0.47 0.81 14.95
CA SER A 130 -1.82 0.99 14.42
C SER A 130 -1.85 2.20 13.51
N VAL A 131 -2.46 2.08 12.33
CA VAL A 131 -2.64 3.18 11.39
C VAL A 131 -4.12 3.45 11.23
N ARG A 132 -4.60 4.63 11.66
CA ARG A 132 -5.91 5.15 11.29
C ARG A 132 -5.78 5.70 9.87
N ASN A 133 -6.30 4.92 8.94
CA ASN A 133 -6.23 5.23 7.51
C ASN A 133 -7.20 6.36 7.12
N VAL A 134 -7.10 6.84 5.89
CA VAL A 134 -8.06 7.76 5.28
C VAL A 134 -9.45 7.14 5.25
N PRO A 135 -10.54 7.94 5.21
CA PRO A 135 -11.88 7.40 5.09
C PRO A 135 -12.04 6.43 3.92
N ALA A 136 -12.62 5.25 4.18
CA ALA A 136 -12.84 4.20 3.20
C ALA A 136 -14.34 4.02 2.93
N TYR A 137 -14.69 3.56 1.71
CA TYR A 137 -16.07 3.34 1.31
C TYR A 137 -16.17 2.38 0.13
N ARG A 138 -17.31 1.66 0.05
CA ARG A 138 -17.68 0.90 -1.14
C ARG A 138 -18.34 1.83 -2.16
N TYR A 139 -17.76 1.93 -3.34
CA TYR A 139 -18.29 2.75 -4.44
C TYR A 139 -19.36 2.01 -5.24
N ARG A 140 -19.10 0.75 -5.61
CA ARG A 140 -20.06 -0.08 -6.36
C ARG A 140 -20.03 -1.50 -5.84
N GLN A 141 -21.22 -2.10 -5.69
CA GLN A 141 -21.42 -3.48 -5.29
C GLN A 141 -21.76 -4.35 -6.49
N GLY A 142 -21.28 -5.60 -6.48
CA GLY A 142 -21.73 -6.65 -7.40
C GLY A 142 -21.42 -6.36 -8.87
N VAL A 143 -20.28 -5.74 -9.16
CA VAL A 143 -19.84 -5.43 -10.53
C VAL A 143 -19.41 -6.70 -11.22
N GLN A 144 -20.07 -7.04 -12.32
CA GLN A 144 -19.72 -8.21 -13.13
C GLN A 144 -18.69 -7.85 -14.20
N VAL A 145 -17.70 -8.73 -14.35
CA VAL A 145 -16.62 -8.64 -15.35
C VAL A 145 -16.46 -9.96 -16.05
N GLU A 146 -16.47 -9.96 -17.37
CA GLU A 146 -16.16 -11.12 -18.19
C GLU A 146 -14.66 -11.20 -18.41
N ILE A 147 -14.02 -12.25 -17.87
CA ILE A 147 -12.59 -12.47 -18.03
C ILE A 147 -12.36 -13.47 -19.16
N PRO A 148 -11.62 -13.12 -20.22
CA PRO A 148 -11.28 -14.06 -21.29
C PRO A 148 -10.71 -15.37 -20.73
N ASP A 149 -11.20 -16.50 -21.22
CA ASP A 149 -10.80 -17.86 -20.83
C ASP A 149 -11.12 -18.29 -19.38
N HIS A 150 -11.66 -17.38 -18.56
CA HIS A 150 -12.05 -17.67 -17.16
C HIS A 150 -13.56 -17.53 -16.90
N GLY A 151 -14.28 -16.79 -17.76
CA GLY A 151 -15.71 -16.51 -17.58
C GLY A 151 -16.00 -15.32 -16.64
N PRO A 152 -17.29 -15.14 -16.27
CA PRO A 152 -17.72 -14.01 -15.47
C PRO A 152 -17.30 -14.16 -14.01
N VAL A 153 -16.88 -13.06 -13.41
CA VAL A 153 -16.68 -12.91 -11.97
C VAL A 153 -17.45 -11.70 -11.46
N THR A 154 -17.78 -11.72 -10.19
CA THR A 154 -18.46 -10.61 -9.51
C THR A 154 -17.59 -10.07 -8.39
N GLY A 155 -17.50 -8.75 -8.27
CA GLY A 155 -16.73 -8.11 -7.21
C GLY A 155 -17.25 -6.72 -6.89
N ASP A 156 -16.70 -6.14 -5.85
CA ASP A 156 -17.01 -4.79 -5.41
C ASP A 156 -15.88 -3.82 -5.79
N ILE A 157 -16.24 -2.58 -6.07
CA ILE A 157 -15.27 -1.50 -6.24
C ILE A 157 -15.29 -0.65 -4.98
N ALA A 158 -14.14 -0.55 -4.30
CA ALA A 158 -14.04 0.19 -3.06
C ALA A 158 -12.75 1.02 -2.98
N TRP A 159 -12.81 2.10 -2.18
CA TRP A 159 -11.71 2.98 -1.84
C TRP A 159 -11.22 2.71 -0.43
N GLY A 160 -9.92 2.46 -0.28
CA GLY A 160 -9.24 2.32 1.02
C GLY A 160 -7.96 3.15 1.12
N GLY A 161 -7.83 4.20 0.29
CA GLY A 161 -6.61 4.98 0.06
C GLY A 161 -5.97 4.72 -1.31
N ASN A 162 -6.41 3.65 -1.97
CA ASN A 162 -6.24 3.30 -3.38
C ASN A 162 -7.55 2.67 -3.87
N TRP A 163 -7.73 2.52 -5.18
CA TRP A 163 -8.90 1.86 -5.75
C TRP A 163 -8.68 0.36 -5.88
N PHE A 164 -9.64 -0.41 -5.36
CA PHE A 164 -9.63 -1.86 -5.37
C PHE A 164 -10.81 -2.43 -6.15
N PHE A 165 -10.57 -3.55 -6.84
CA PHE A 165 -11.60 -4.52 -7.19
C PHE A 165 -11.45 -5.72 -6.26
N LEU A 166 -12.48 -5.99 -5.47
CA LEU A 166 -12.53 -6.98 -4.40
C LEU A 166 -13.39 -8.16 -4.86
N CYS A 167 -12.82 -9.35 -4.99
CA CYS A 167 -13.49 -10.51 -5.55
C CYS A 167 -13.32 -11.74 -4.65
N ALA A 168 -14.41 -12.46 -4.39
CA ALA A 168 -14.42 -13.73 -3.65
C ALA A 168 -14.86 -14.93 -4.50
N ASP A 169 -15.63 -14.73 -5.59
CA ASP A 169 -16.15 -15.77 -6.46
C ASP A 169 -15.22 -16.16 -7.64
N HIS A 170 -13.91 -15.95 -7.47
CA HIS A 170 -12.90 -16.08 -8.53
C HIS A 170 -12.46 -17.53 -8.82
N GLY A 171 -12.85 -18.52 -7.99
CA GLY A 171 -12.50 -19.93 -8.18
C GLY A 171 -11.02 -20.30 -8.06
N GLN A 172 -10.14 -19.35 -7.70
CA GLN A 172 -8.71 -19.59 -7.52
C GLN A 172 -8.42 -20.04 -6.08
N ARG A 173 -7.40 -20.88 -5.88
CA ARG A 173 -6.91 -21.21 -4.54
C ARG A 173 -5.93 -20.14 -4.08
N VAL A 174 -6.27 -19.38 -3.03
CA VAL A 174 -5.42 -18.35 -2.43
C VAL A 174 -4.41 -18.99 -1.49
N ALA A 175 -3.24 -19.33 -2.03
CA ALA A 175 -2.17 -19.98 -1.28
C ALA A 175 -0.79 -19.68 -1.90
N ALA A 176 0.26 -19.71 -1.07
CA ALA A 176 1.62 -19.37 -1.47
C ALA A 176 2.23 -20.30 -2.55
N ASP A 177 1.71 -21.51 -2.70
CA ASP A 177 2.12 -22.44 -3.75
C ASP A 177 1.35 -22.28 -5.08
N ASN A 178 0.44 -21.27 -5.16
CA ASN A 178 -0.34 -20.94 -6.36
C ASN A 178 -0.12 -19.50 -6.85
N LEU A 179 1.00 -18.88 -6.53
CA LEU A 179 1.24 -17.47 -6.85
C LEU A 179 1.18 -17.16 -8.34
N ASP A 180 1.71 -18.04 -9.19
CA ASP A 180 1.68 -17.86 -10.66
C ASP A 180 0.25 -17.91 -11.21
N GLY A 181 -0.59 -18.78 -10.68
CA GLY A 181 -2.01 -18.86 -11.04
C GLY A 181 -2.77 -17.60 -10.60
N LEU A 182 -2.56 -17.16 -9.37
CA LEU A 182 -3.16 -15.94 -8.82
C LEU A 182 -2.72 -14.69 -9.58
N LEU A 183 -1.44 -14.59 -9.94
CA LEU A 183 -0.90 -13.49 -10.73
C LEU A 183 -1.54 -13.47 -12.14
N THR A 184 -1.57 -14.62 -12.83
CA THR A 184 -2.13 -14.74 -14.17
C THR A 184 -3.60 -14.34 -14.19
N PHE A 185 -4.39 -14.87 -13.25
CA PHE A 185 -5.81 -14.54 -13.11
C PHE A 185 -6.03 -13.05 -12.81
N SER A 186 -5.30 -12.49 -11.84
CA SER A 186 -5.46 -11.09 -11.45
C SER A 186 -5.06 -10.11 -12.55
N LEU A 187 -4.04 -10.44 -13.36
CA LEU A 187 -3.67 -9.65 -14.53
C LEU A 187 -4.76 -9.71 -15.62
N ALA A 188 -5.35 -10.88 -15.86
CA ALA A 188 -6.47 -11.03 -16.81
C ALA A 188 -7.70 -10.25 -16.33
N LEU A 189 -8.04 -10.31 -15.04
CA LEU A 189 -9.13 -9.54 -14.43
C LEU A 189 -8.88 -8.04 -14.56
N ARG A 190 -7.68 -7.54 -14.24
CA ARG A 190 -7.34 -6.12 -14.39
C ARG A 190 -7.48 -5.66 -15.85
N GLY A 191 -6.95 -6.43 -16.80
CA GLY A 191 -7.11 -6.15 -18.22
C GLY A 191 -8.57 -6.14 -18.68
N ALA A 192 -9.41 -7.03 -18.14
CA ALA A 192 -10.85 -7.05 -18.43
C ALA A 192 -11.58 -5.81 -17.88
N LEU A 193 -11.24 -5.36 -16.67
CA LEU A 193 -11.77 -4.11 -16.09
C LEU A 193 -11.41 -2.91 -16.96
N GLU A 194 -10.14 -2.80 -17.37
CA GLU A 194 -9.64 -1.72 -18.24
C GLU A 194 -10.36 -1.74 -19.61
N ALA A 195 -10.46 -2.91 -20.24
CA ALA A 195 -11.13 -3.07 -21.53
C ALA A 195 -12.63 -2.72 -21.48
N ALA A 196 -13.29 -3.02 -20.35
CA ALA A 196 -14.69 -2.67 -20.10
C ALA A 196 -14.90 -1.21 -19.67
N GLY A 197 -13.84 -0.42 -19.47
CA GLY A 197 -13.91 0.96 -18.97
C GLY A 197 -14.46 1.05 -17.54
N ILE A 198 -14.27 -0.01 -16.74
CA ILE A 198 -14.72 -0.04 -15.34
C ILE A 198 -13.67 0.67 -14.48
N THR A 199 -14.12 1.71 -13.76
CA THR A 199 -13.27 2.58 -12.96
C THR A 199 -13.84 2.79 -11.56
N GLY A 200 -13.04 3.32 -10.65
CA GLY A 200 -13.51 3.95 -9.43
C GLY A 200 -14.26 5.25 -9.70
N GLU A 201 -14.59 5.96 -8.63
CA GLU A 201 -15.29 7.23 -8.69
C GLU A 201 -14.49 8.27 -9.49
N GLN A 202 -15.20 9.11 -10.27
CA GLN A 202 -14.62 10.16 -11.11
C GLN A 202 -13.55 9.65 -12.10
N GLY A 203 -13.65 8.40 -12.54
CA GLY A 203 -12.71 7.79 -13.47
C GLY A 203 -11.41 7.31 -12.78
N GLY A 204 -11.40 7.18 -11.47
CA GLY A 204 -10.23 6.68 -10.71
C GLY A 204 -9.79 5.31 -11.22
N HIS A 205 -8.50 5.15 -11.51
CA HIS A 205 -7.94 3.88 -11.99
C HIS A 205 -7.98 2.82 -10.89
N ILE A 206 -8.55 1.65 -11.20
CA ILE A 206 -8.51 0.50 -10.29
C ILE A 206 -7.13 -0.15 -10.44
N ASP A 207 -6.23 0.17 -9.53
CA ASP A 207 -4.83 -0.19 -9.58
C ASP A 207 -4.50 -1.47 -8.78
N HIS A 208 -5.43 -1.92 -7.92
CA HIS A 208 -5.29 -3.14 -7.12
C HIS A 208 -6.42 -4.14 -7.40
N ILE A 209 -6.05 -5.41 -7.49
CA ILE A 209 -6.99 -6.54 -7.53
C ILE A 209 -6.78 -7.36 -6.27
N GLU A 210 -7.85 -7.57 -5.50
CA GLU A 210 -7.78 -8.35 -4.26
C GLU A 210 -8.71 -9.55 -4.33
N LEU A 211 -8.13 -10.74 -4.21
CA LEU A 211 -8.82 -12.03 -4.23
C LEU A 211 -8.89 -12.58 -2.81
N PHE A 212 -10.10 -12.94 -2.36
CA PHE A 212 -10.34 -13.43 -1.00
C PHE A 212 -10.68 -14.91 -0.97
N ALA A 213 -10.29 -15.57 0.12
CA ALA A 213 -10.69 -16.93 0.48
C ALA A 213 -10.77 -17.06 2.01
N ASP A 214 -11.36 -18.16 2.46
CA ASP A 214 -11.30 -18.56 3.86
C ASP A 214 -9.84 -18.83 4.27
N ASP A 215 -9.46 -18.42 5.48
CA ASP A 215 -8.13 -18.69 6.01
C ASP A 215 -8.10 -20.05 6.73
N PRO A 216 -7.27 -21.03 6.28
CA PRO A 216 -7.17 -22.32 6.94
C PRO A 216 -6.55 -22.28 8.33
N ASP A 217 -5.87 -21.17 8.69
CA ASP A 217 -5.13 -20.99 9.93
C ASP A 217 -5.88 -20.11 10.95
N GLY A 218 -7.19 -19.83 10.69
CA GLY A 218 -8.12 -19.24 11.63
C GLY A 218 -8.14 -17.71 11.70
N ALA A 219 -7.66 -16.99 10.67
CA ALA A 219 -8.03 -15.60 10.46
C ALA A 219 -9.44 -15.53 9.84
N ASP A 220 -10.08 -14.36 9.88
CA ASP A 220 -11.42 -14.16 9.31
C ASP A 220 -11.42 -14.25 7.78
N SER A 221 -10.29 -13.94 7.14
CA SER A 221 -10.09 -14.07 5.70
C SER A 221 -8.62 -14.13 5.35
N ARG A 222 -8.32 -14.73 4.18
CA ARG A 222 -7.00 -14.68 3.52
C ARG A 222 -7.14 -13.97 2.19
N SER A 223 -6.18 -13.11 1.83
CA SER A 223 -6.18 -12.43 0.54
C SER A 223 -4.87 -12.57 -0.24
N TYR A 224 -5.00 -12.47 -1.56
CA TYR A 224 -3.93 -12.20 -2.49
C TYR A 224 -4.21 -10.84 -3.12
N VAL A 225 -3.24 -9.93 -3.11
CA VAL A 225 -3.38 -8.58 -3.67
C VAL A 225 -2.37 -8.37 -4.77
N LEU A 226 -2.86 -8.17 -6.01
CA LEU A 226 -2.04 -7.66 -7.10
C LEU A 226 -1.92 -6.15 -6.97
N CYS A 227 -0.70 -5.66 -6.82
CA CYS A 227 -0.37 -4.23 -6.77
C CYS A 227 -0.19 -3.63 -8.18
N PRO A 228 -0.05 -2.29 -8.30
CA PRO A 228 0.39 -1.66 -9.53
C PRO A 228 1.67 -2.28 -10.06
N GLY A 229 1.70 -2.62 -11.35
CA GLY A 229 2.74 -3.45 -11.97
C GLY A 229 2.35 -4.93 -11.95
N ARG A 230 3.25 -5.79 -11.53
CA ARG A 230 3.06 -7.26 -11.51
C ARG A 230 3.37 -7.89 -10.15
N ALA A 231 3.81 -7.09 -9.18
CA ALA A 231 4.08 -7.58 -7.84
C ALA A 231 2.79 -7.82 -7.05
N TYR A 232 2.79 -8.81 -6.17
CA TYR A 232 1.74 -8.99 -5.18
C TYR A 232 2.21 -8.49 -3.81
N ASP A 233 1.29 -8.03 -2.97
CA ASP A 233 1.56 -7.64 -1.59
C ASP A 233 1.81 -8.90 -0.73
N ARG A 234 2.96 -8.97 -0.07
CA ARG A 234 3.26 -10.06 0.88
C ARG A 234 2.55 -9.86 2.20
N SER A 235 2.24 -8.60 2.54
CA SER A 235 1.42 -8.28 3.71
C SER A 235 -0.07 -8.48 3.40
N PRO A 236 -0.95 -8.42 4.42
CA PRO A 236 -2.41 -8.45 4.19
C PRO A 236 -2.96 -7.24 3.44
N CYS A 237 -2.15 -6.29 3.02
CA CYS A 237 -2.49 -5.02 2.38
C CYS A 237 -3.38 -4.11 3.25
N GLY A 238 -2.79 -3.06 3.84
CA GLY A 238 -3.54 -2.17 4.75
C GLY A 238 -4.66 -1.38 4.06
N THR A 239 -4.43 -0.89 2.83
CA THR A 239 -5.46 -0.19 2.03
C THR A 239 -6.51 -1.15 1.50
N GLY A 240 -6.13 -2.38 1.12
CA GLY A 240 -7.07 -3.43 0.72
C GLY A 240 -7.93 -3.89 1.89
N THR A 241 -7.34 -4.16 3.06
CA THR A 241 -8.09 -4.45 4.27
C THR A 241 -9.07 -3.31 4.62
N SER A 242 -8.67 -2.04 4.47
CA SER A 242 -9.56 -0.89 4.68
C SER A 242 -10.75 -0.89 3.71
N ALA A 243 -10.52 -1.20 2.44
CA ALA A 243 -11.57 -1.34 1.42
C ALA A 243 -12.49 -2.54 1.75
N LYS A 244 -11.93 -3.68 2.22
CA LYS A 244 -12.71 -4.84 2.67
C LYS A 244 -13.60 -4.51 3.85
N LEU A 245 -13.08 -3.82 4.88
CA LEU A 245 -13.87 -3.37 6.02
C LEU A 245 -15.04 -2.46 5.59
N ALA A 246 -14.82 -1.59 4.58
CA ALA A 246 -15.89 -0.74 4.05
C ALA A 246 -17.00 -1.55 3.38
N CYS A 247 -16.68 -2.63 2.68
CA CYS A 247 -17.68 -3.54 2.12
C CYS A 247 -18.44 -4.28 3.21
N LEU A 248 -17.74 -4.86 4.20
CA LEU A 248 -18.35 -5.56 5.34
C LEU A 248 -19.27 -4.65 6.16
N ALA A 249 -18.84 -3.40 6.41
CA ALA A 249 -19.67 -2.41 7.11
C ALA A 249 -20.92 -2.06 6.31
N ALA A 250 -20.81 -1.91 4.99
CA ALA A 250 -21.94 -1.59 4.11
C ALA A 250 -22.95 -2.75 4.00
N ASP A 251 -22.51 -4.00 4.17
CA ASP A 251 -23.36 -5.19 4.20
C ASP A 251 -23.94 -5.48 5.60
N GLY A 252 -23.40 -4.85 6.64
CA GLY A 252 -23.76 -5.12 8.04
C GLY A 252 -23.13 -6.41 8.58
N ASP A 253 -22.07 -6.91 7.94
CA ASP A 253 -21.40 -8.16 8.31
C ASP A 253 -20.31 -7.94 9.37
N LEU A 254 -19.95 -6.68 9.65
CA LEU A 254 -19.00 -6.33 10.70
C LEU A 254 -19.49 -5.10 11.47
N GLU A 255 -19.56 -5.22 12.80
CA GLU A 255 -19.96 -4.11 13.66
C GLU A 255 -18.79 -3.13 13.91
N PRO A 256 -19.10 -1.82 14.13
CA PRO A 256 -18.07 -0.86 14.50
C PRO A 256 -17.28 -1.29 15.75
N GLY A 257 -15.94 -1.24 15.66
CA GLY A 257 -15.04 -1.64 16.73
C GLY A 257 -14.78 -3.14 16.85
N ALA A 258 -15.52 -4.00 16.13
CA ALA A 258 -15.21 -5.42 16.06
C ALA A 258 -13.89 -5.65 15.34
N VAL A 259 -13.07 -6.56 15.88
CA VAL A 259 -11.76 -6.89 15.30
C VAL A 259 -11.93 -7.88 14.17
N TRP A 260 -11.35 -7.56 13.03
CA TRP A 260 -11.18 -8.42 11.86
C TRP A 260 -9.72 -8.81 11.71
N GLN A 261 -9.45 -10.09 11.55
CA GLN A 261 -8.10 -10.58 11.27
C GLN A 261 -7.96 -10.90 9.78
N GLN A 262 -7.14 -10.14 9.07
CA GLN A 262 -6.82 -10.37 7.67
C GLN A 262 -5.48 -11.08 7.55
N ALA A 263 -5.46 -12.26 6.92
CA ALA A 263 -4.24 -12.96 6.55
C ALA A 263 -3.83 -12.63 5.10
N SER A 264 -2.53 -12.57 4.84
CA SER A 264 -1.98 -12.51 3.49
C SER A 264 -1.84 -13.90 2.88
N VAL A 265 -1.56 -13.95 1.58
CA VAL A 265 -1.29 -15.21 0.85
C VAL A 265 -0.12 -16.01 1.43
N ILE A 266 0.85 -15.35 2.11
CA ILE A 266 1.98 -15.98 2.79
C ILE A 266 1.74 -16.25 4.28
N GLY A 267 0.54 -15.90 4.81
CA GLY A 267 0.14 -16.16 6.18
C GLY A 267 0.52 -15.09 7.21
N SER A 268 1.09 -13.94 6.80
CA SER A 268 1.22 -12.79 7.70
C SER A 268 -0.15 -12.20 8.03
N ARG A 269 -0.30 -11.52 9.18
CA ARG A 269 -1.60 -11.07 9.66
C ARG A 269 -1.60 -9.60 10.05
N PHE A 270 -2.72 -8.93 9.77
CA PHE A 270 -3.11 -7.66 10.36
C PHE A 270 -4.37 -7.84 11.20
N GLU A 271 -4.45 -7.09 12.29
CA GLU A 271 -5.69 -6.83 13.00
C GLU A 271 -6.28 -5.52 12.47
N ALA A 272 -7.57 -5.51 12.23
CA ALA A 272 -8.25 -4.34 11.71
C ALA A 272 -9.62 -4.15 12.39
N HIS A 273 -10.04 -2.91 12.52
CA HIS A 273 -11.39 -2.53 12.93
C HIS A 273 -11.73 -1.18 12.29
N TYR A 274 -12.97 -0.76 12.43
CA TYR A 274 -13.37 0.56 11.94
C TYR A 274 -14.23 1.31 12.94
N GLN A 275 -14.29 2.63 12.77
CA GLN A 275 -15.27 3.50 13.38
C GLN A 275 -16.14 4.14 12.28
N PRO A 276 -17.42 4.45 12.55
CA PRO A 276 -18.23 5.21 11.62
C PRO A 276 -17.59 6.57 11.32
N GLY A 277 -17.59 6.96 10.06
CA GLY A 277 -17.18 8.27 9.57
C GLY A 277 -18.37 9.04 9.01
N ASP A 278 -18.08 10.18 8.39
CA ASP A 278 -19.10 11.02 7.76
C ASP A 278 -19.58 10.42 6.41
N GLU A 279 -20.78 10.77 6.01
CA GLU A 279 -21.38 10.43 4.69
C GLU A 279 -21.39 8.93 4.37
N GLY A 280 -21.55 8.06 5.39
CA GLY A 280 -21.58 6.60 5.22
C GLY A 280 -20.21 5.96 4.96
N ARG A 281 -19.13 6.73 5.08
CA ARG A 281 -17.75 6.22 5.04
C ARG A 281 -17.38 5.62 6.38
N ILE A 282 -16.31 4.85 6.40
CA ILE A 282 -15.73 4.32 7.63
C ILE A 282 -14.32 4.89 7.84
N LEU A 283 -13.88 4.89 9.09
CA LEU A 283 -12.53 5.23 9.50
C LEU A 283 -11.81 3.94 9.93
N PRO A 284 -11.10 3.27 9.02
CA PRO A 284 -10.44 2.00 9.34
C PRO A 284 -9.17 2.24 10.15
N VAL A 285 -8.89 1.30 11.04
CA VAL A 285 -7.65 1.21 11.81
C VAL A 285 -7.04 -0.15 11.54
N ILE A 286 -5.80 -0.15 11.07
CA ILE A 286 -5.04 -1.37 10.74
C ILE A 286 -3.86 -1.46 11.69
N ARG A 287 -3.69 -2.60 12.35
CA ARG A 287 -2.56 -2.87 13.25
C ARG A 287 -1.68 -3.97 12.69
N GLY A 288 -0.38 -3.71 12.64
CA GLY A 288 0.63 -4.66 12.17
C GLY A 288 1.98 -4.46 12.85
N ARG A 289 2.97 -5.27 12.41
CA ARG A 289 4.36 -5.17 12.89
C ARG A 289 5.30 -5.03 11.72
N ALA A 290 6.30 -4.16 11.88
CA ALA A 290 7.43 -4.06 10.95
C ALA A 290 8.75 -4.35 11.67
N HIS A 291 9.73 -4.71 10.86
CA HIS A 291 11.10 -4.99 11.32
C HIS A 291 12.08 -4.27 10.41
N VAL A 292 12.99 -3.47 11.00
CA VAL A 292 14.11 -2.87 10.26
C VAL A 292 15.07 -3.99 9.86
N MET A 293 15.47 -3.99 8.59
CA MET A 293 16.36 -5.01 8.02
C MET A 293 17.76 -4.48 7.72
N ALA A 294 17.86 -3.20 7.29
CA ALA A 294 19.14 -2.62 6.92
C ALA A 294 19.12 -1.09 6.97
N GLU A 295 20.27 -0.52 7.23
CA GLU A 295 20.62 0.87 6.92
C GLU A 295 21.64 0.86 5.79
N ALA A 296 21.41 1.65 4.74
CA ALA A 296 22.30 1.65 3.58
C ALA A 296 22.47 3.04 2.96
N THR A 297 23.53 3.16 2.17
CA THR A 297 23.72 4.30 1.29
C THR A 297 23.82 3.78 -0.14
N LEU A 298 22.83 4.11 -0.95
CA LEU A 298 22.86 3.82 -2.38
C LEU A 298 23.85 4.78 -3.04
N LEU A 299 24.69 4.24 -3.92
CA LEU A 299 25.71 5.00 -4.63
C LEU A 299 25.35 5.07 -6.11
N LEU A 300 25.34 6.30 -6.66
CA LEU A 300 25.10 6.57 -8.07
C LEU A 300 26.37 7.21 -8.66
N ALA A 301 27.15 6.41 -9.34
CA ALA A 301 28.34 6.89 -10.02
C ALA A 301 27.97 7.54 -11.36
N ALA A 302 28.68 8.60 -11.75
CA ALA A 302 28.34 9.32 -12.98
C ALA A 302 28.66 8.53 -14.26
N ASP A 303 29.54 7.58 -14.17
CA ASP A 303 29.99 6.68 -15.24
C ASP A 303 29.26 5.33 -15.25
N ASP A 304 28.35 5.08 -14.29
CA ASP A 304 27.50 3.88 -14.29
C ASP A 304 26.30 4.08 -15.24
N PRO A 305 26.20 3.30 -16.34
CA PRO A 305 25.09 3.43 -17.29
C PRO A 305 23.73 3.09 -16.69
N PHE A 306 23.69 2.40 -15.54
CA PHE A 306 22.48 2.01 -14.80
C PHE A 306 22.31 2.78 -13.49
N ALA A 307 23.02 3.89 -13.30
CA ALA A 307 22.92 4.71 -12.10
C ALA A 307 21.47 5.13 -11.78
N TRP A 308 20.64 5.30 -12.80
CA TRP A 308 19.23 5.73 -12.68
C TRP A 308 18.22 4.60 -12.86
N GLY A 309 18.65 3.35 -12.68
CA GLY A 309 17.84 2.14 -12.84
C GLY A 309 17.88 1.61 -14.28
N ILE A 310 17.67 0.30 -14.43
CA ILE A 310 17.54 -0.34 -15.72
C ILE A 310 16.25 0.15 -16.38
N PRO A 311 16.25 0.61 -17.64
CA PRO A 311 15.03 0.94 -18.37
C PRO A 311 14.09 -0.27 -18.45
N GLY A 312 12.81 -0.06 -18.18
CA GLY A 312 11.75 -1.07 -18.31
C GLY A 312 10.99 -0.90 -19.60
#